data_57aa662a3731a29f660a20bda2ad59be
#
_entry.id   57aa662a3731a29f660a20bda2ad59be
#
_cell.length_a   1.000
_cell.length_b   1.000
_cell.length_c   1.000
_cell.angle_alpha   90.00
_cell.angle_beta   90.00
_cell.angle_gamma   90.00
#
_symmetry.space_group_name_H-M   'P 1'
#
loop_
_entity.id
_entity.type
_entity.pdbx_description
1 polymer ?
#
loop_
_entity_poly.entity_id
_entity_poly.type
_entity_poly.pdbx_seq_one_letter_code
_entity_poly.pdbx_strand_id
1 'polypeptide(L)'
;MATAKEVFEQVKATALAATGPDERALQIDYDALEKKMASALGTRTIALLHINQYLPEGYEDQGHFNAIAVTEGNVVYDMVIGDQYFRYDIFSAADLTKFQTIDGIYKDEEKREEISFLSVRLQHGDEAHILLGLNEDQRASVLAIGEKLSSARHPE
;
A
#
# COMPACT_ATOMS: atom_id res chain seq x y z
N MET A 1 3.35 -8.68 13.87
CA MET A 1 3.24 -7.25 14.21
C MET A 1 4.57 -6.54 13.98
N ALA A 2 4.52 -5.35 13.46
CA ALA A 2 5.73 -4.66 13.04
C ALA A 2 5.88 -3.30 13.71
N THR A 3 7.15 -2.93 13.98
CA THR A 3 7.53 -1.58 14.42
C THR A 3 7.72 -0.69 13.20
N ALA A 4 7.84 0.61 13.42
CA ALA A 4 8.14 1.57 12.33
C ALA A 4 9.43 1.18 11.59
N LYS A 5 10.45 0.72 12.31
CA LYS A 5 11.72 0.29 11.71
C LYS A 5 11.52 -0.92 10.80
N GLU A 6 10.74 -1.90 11.24
CA GLU A 6 10.46 -3.10 10.45
C GLU A 6 9.64 -2.77 9.20
N VAL A 7 8.67 -1.85 9.31
CA VAL A 7 7.91 -1.36 8.16
C VAL A 7 8.84 -0.68 7.17
N PHE A 8 9.74 0.17 7.65
CA PHE A 8 10.74 0.83 6.79
C PHE A 8 11.61 -0.19 6.07
N GLU A 9 12.08 -1.22 6.76
CA GLU A 9 12.93 -2.26 6.16
C GLU A 9 12.20 -3.03 5.06
N GLN A 10 10.92 -3.33 5.25
CA GLN A 10 10.10 -3.99 4.22
C GLN A 10 9.87 -3.08 3.02
N VAL A 11 9.59 -1.81 3.25
CA VAL A 11 9.43 -0.83 2.19
C VAL A 11 10.71 -0.69 1.38
N LYS A 12 11.85 -0.57 2.05
CA LYS A 12 13.16 -0.49 1.41
C LYS A 12 13.46 -1.72 0.57
N ALA A 13 13.24 -2.91 1.12
CA ALA A 13 13.48 -4.17 0.40
C ALA A 13 12.61 -4.26 -0.85
N THR A 14 11.35 -3.86 -0.75
CA THR A 14 10.41 -3.88 -1.88
C THR A 14 10.84 -2.89 -2.95
N ALA A 15 11.26 -1.69 -2.55
CA ALA A 15 11.72 -0.67 -3.49
C ALA A 15 12.98 -1.14 -4.23
N LEU A 16 13.94 -1.72 -3.51
CA LEU A 16 15.17 -2.23 -4.11
C LEU A 16 14.90 -3.40 -5.07
N ALA A 17 13.97 -4.28 -4.73
CA ALA A 17 13.59 -5.40 -5.59
C ALA A 17 12.86 -4.94 -6.86
N ALA A 18 12.11 -3.83 -6.77
CA ALA A 18 11.36 -3.28 -7.90
C ALA A 18 12.24 -2.52 -8.88
N THR A 19 13.45 -2.16 -8.48
CA THR A 19 14.32 -1.31 -9.30
C THR A 19 14.97 -2.03 -10.48
N GLY A 20 14.86 -3.32 -10.66
CA GLY A 20 15.33 -4.05 -11.84
C GLY A 20 16.58 -3.46 -12.52
N PRO A 21 16.89 -3.89 -13.75
CA PRO A 21 18.04 -3.33 -14.48
C PRO A 21 17.77 -1.95 -15.09
N ASP A 22 16.60 -1.39 -14.92
CA ASP A 22 16.25 -0.10 -15.49
C ASP A 22 16.75 1.01 -14.57
N GLU A 23 17.59 1.89 -15.11
CA GLU A 23 18.26 2.96 -14.37
C GLU A 23 17.32 4.05 -13.84
N ARG A 24 16.03 3.95 -14.14
CA ARG A 24 14.99 4.85 -13.62
C ARG A 24 14.53 4.48 -12.22
N ALA A 25 15.31 3.65 -11.56
CA ALA A 25 15.11 3.30 -10.17
C ALA A 25 14.88 4.55 -9.32
N LEU A 26 13.88 4.50 -8.49
CA LEU A 26 13.64 5.52 -7.48
C LEU A 26 14.92 5.78 -6.69
N GLN A 27 15.46 6.97 -6.83
CA GLN A 27 16.61 7.39 -6.02
C GLN A 27 16.09 7.91 -4.69
N ILE A 28 15.72 7.00 -3.83
CA ILE A 28 15.20 7.34 -2.53
C ILE A 28 16.35 7.58 -1.56
N ASP A 29 16.29 8.69 -0.84
CA ASP A 29 17.16 8.92 0.31
C ASP A 29 16.60 8.10 1.47
N TYR A 30 17.12 6.88 1.65
CA TYR A 30 16.62 5.95 2.64
C TYR A 30 16.84 6.41 4.08
N ASP A 31 17.90 7.15 4.35
CA ASP A 31 18.15 7.69 5.70
C ASP A 31 17.10 8.72 6.06
N ALA A 32 16.76 9.60 5.14
CA ALA A 32 15.70 10.58 5.34
C ALA A 32 14.33 9.92 5.45
N LEU A 33 14.07 8.91 4.62
CA LEU A 33 12.81 8.17 4.65
C LEU A 33 12.62 7.45 5.99
N GLU A 34 13.66 6.81 6.51
CA GLU A 34 13.59 6.12 7.80
C GLU A 34 13.17 7.07 8.91
N LYS A 35 13.77 8.27 8.95
CA LYS A 35 13.43 9.28 9.95
C LYS A 35 12.00 9.78 9.80
N LYS A 36 11.55 10.01 8.58
CA LYS A 36 10.19 10.46 8.30
C LYS A 36 9.16 9.42 8.69
N MET A 37 9.42 8.14 8.36
CA MET A 37 8.52 7.05 8.74
C MET A 37 8.48 6.84 10.24
N ALA A 38 9.62 6.91 10.91
CA ALA A 38 9.69 6.81 12.37
C ALA A 38 8.88 7.93 13.04
N SER A 39 8.96 9.13 12.50
CA SER A 39 8.18 10.26 12.99
C SER A 39 6.68 10.07 12.78
N ALA A 40 6.29 9.58 11.61
CA ALA A 40 4.87 9.37 11.25
C ALA A 40 4.23 8.23 12.04
N LEU A 41 4.90 7.09 12.13
CA LEU A 41 4.36 5.89 12.78
C LEU A 41 4.59 5.89 14.29
N GLY A 42 5.65 6.56 14.74
CA GLY A 42 5.97 6.64 16.18
C GLY A 42 6.20 5.27 16.80
N THR A 43 5.59 5.04 17.97
CA THR A 43 5.67 3.80 18.70
C THR A 43 4.50 2.84 18.42
N ARG A 44 3.67 3.17 17.43
CA ARG A 44 2.51 2.34 17.10
C ARG A 44 2.94 1.00 16.54
N THR A 45 2.16 -0.03 16.89
CA THR A 45 2.35 -1.37 16.38
C THR A 45 1.51 -1.55 15.12
N ILE A 46 2.16 -1.94 14.04
CA ILE A 46 1.52 -2.18 12.75
C ILE A 46 1.13 -3.65 12.69
N ALA A 47 -0.17 -3.91 12.56
CA ALA A 47 -0.69 -5.27 12.47
C ALA A 47 -0.54 -5.83 11.05
N LEU A 48 -0.84 -5.02 10.04
CA LEU A 48 -0.79 -5.45 8.64
C LEU A 48 -0.15 -4.36 7.79
N LEU A 49 0.60 -4.78 6.79
CA LEU A 49 1.25 -3.90 5.82
C LEU A 49 1.02 -4.45 4.41
N HIS A 50 0.63 -3.59 3.50
CA HIS A 50 0.53 -3.93 2.09
C HIS A 50 1.25 -2.89 1.26
N ILE A 51 2.11 -3.35 0.36
CA ILE A 51 2.81 -2.47 -0.58
C ILE A 51 2.22 -2.72 -1.96
N ASN A 52 1.57 -1.70 -2.50
CA ASN A 52 0.98 -1.78 -3.82
C ASN A 52 2.05 -1.86 -4.88
N GLN A 53 1.94 -2.88 -5.73
CA GLN A 53 2.71 -2.93 -6.97
C GLN A 53 1.81 -2.40 -8.08
N TYR A 54 2.29 -1.38 -8.75
CA TYR A 54 1.48 -0.72 -9.77
C TYR A 54 1.41 -1.54 -11.05
N LEU A 55 0.26 -1.45 -11.70
CA LEU A 55 0.15 -1.87 -13.09
C LEU A 55 1.08 -1.00 -13.92
N PRO A 56 1.79 -1.59 -14.88
CA PRO A 56 2.91 -0.90 -15.55
C PRO A 56 2.55 0.35 -16.34
N GLU A 57 1.30 0.51 -16.72
CA GLU A 57 0.92 1.63 -17.58
C GLU A 57 0.46 2.85 -16.77
N GLY A 58 1.16 3.95 -16.90
CA GLY A 58 0.80 5.25 -16.35
C GLY A 58 1.43 5.62 -15.02
N TYR A 59 2.05 4.68 -14.32
CA TYR A 59 2.67 4.95 -13.03
C TYR A 59 4.19 4.80 -13.02
N GLU A 60 4.76 4.16 -14.03
CA GLU A 60 6.20 3.92 -14.15
C GLU A 60 7.03 5.20 -14.17
N ASP A 61 6.49 6.26 -14.76
CA ASP A 61 7.19 7.53 -14.92
C ASP A 61 7.05 8.47 -13.73
N GLN A 62 6.25 8.12 -12.72
CA GLN A 62 6.00 9.01 -11.59
C GLN A 62 6.98 8.79 -10.43
N GLY A 63 7.78 7.75 -10.51
CA GLY A 63 8.86 7.53 -9.56
C GLY A 63 8.40 7.40 -8.12
N HIS A 64 7.24 6.80 -7.85
CA HIS A 64 6.76 6.62 -6.50
C HIS A 64 6.04 5.28 -6.34
N PHE A 65 5.92 4.85 -5.10
CA PHE A 65 5.12 3.68 -4.75
C PHE A 65 4.33 3.94 -3.47
N ASN A 66 3.40 3.04 -3.20
CA ASN A 66 2.42 3.24 -2.14
C ASN A 66 2.45 2.06 -1.16
N ALA A 67 2.51 2.39 0.13
CA ALA A 67 2.46 1.41 1.19
C ALA A 67 1.32 1.75 2.14
N ILE A 68 0.51 0.77 2.48
CA ILE A 68 -0.62 0.95 3.38
C ILE A 68 -0.39 0.12 4.63
N ALA A 69 -0.31 0.80 5.77
CA ALA A 69 -0.10 0.17 7.07
C ALA A 69 -1.37 0.30 7.91
N VAL A 70 -1.75 -0.77 8.58
CA VAL A 70 -2.92 -0.79 9.47
C VAL A 70 -2.45 -1.14 10.87
N THR A 71 -2.77 -0.28 11.83
CA THR A 71 -2.43 -0.52 13.24
C THR A 71 -3.39 -1.54 13.86
N GLU A 72 -3.04 -2.04 15.03
CA GLU A 72 -3.93 -2.90 15.79
C GLU A 72 -5.27 -2.22 16.11
N GLY A 73 -5.25 -0.90 16.32
CA GLY A 73 -6.45 -0.12 16.59
C GLY A 73 -7.24 0.28 15.35
N ASN A 74 -6.92 -0.30 14.18
CA ASN A 74 -7.64 -0.06 12.92
C ASN A 74 -7.48 1.38 12.40
N VAL A 75 -6.34 1.98 12.64
CA VAL A 75 -5.92 3.24 12.04
C VAL A 75 -5.09 2.92 10.82
N VAL A 76 -5.40 3.58 9.71
CA VAL A 76 -4.75 3.33 8.42
C VAL A 76 -3.79 4.47 8.11
N TYR A 77 -2.59 4.11 7.71
CA TYR A 77 -1.58 5.02 7.17
C TYR A 77 -1.41 4.70 5.70
N ASP A 78 -1.90 5.57 4.85
CA ASP A 78 -1.69 5.45 3.41
C ASP A 78 -0.48 6.31 3.04
N MET A 79 0.64 5.66 2.75
CA MET A 79 1.93 6.31 2.54
C MET A 79 2.30 6.28 1.07
N VAL A 80 2.65 7.43 0.53
CA VAL A 80 3.19 7.55 -0.82
C VAL A 80 4.65 7.97 -0.71
N ILE A 81 5.52 7.17 -1.30
CA ILE A 81 6.96 7.32 -1.20
C ILE A 81 7.54 7.60 -2.58
N GLY A 82 8.14 8.76 -2.74
CA GLY A 82 8.81 9.16 -3.96
C GLY A 82 10.31 9.38 -3.73
N ASP A 83 11.03 9.76 -4.79
CA ASP A 83 12.47 9.98 -4.71
C ASP A 83 12.82 11.17 -3.82
N GLN A 84 11.96 12.18 -3.74
CA GLN A 84 12.22 13.40 -2.97
C GLN A 84 11.09 13.77 -2.01
N TYR A 85 10.10 12.91 -1.83
CA TYR A 85 9.00 13.22 -0.94
C TYR A 85 8.42 11.98 -0.27
N PHE A 86 7.82 12.24 0.87
CA PHE A 86 7.04 11.26 1.63
C PHE A 86 5.75 11.94 2.05
N ARG A 87 4.64 11.37 1.63
CA ARG A 87 3.30 11.87 1.98
C ARG A 87 2.50 10.74 2.60
N TYR A 88 1.71 11.06 3.60
CA TYR A 88 0.82 10.06 4.17
C TYR A 88 -0.49 10.69 4.61
N ASP A 89 -1.55 9.90 4.48
CA ASP A 89 -2.87 10.20 5.01
C ASP A 89 -3.16 9.24 6.14
N ILE A 90 -3.79 9.74 7.21
CA ILE A 90 -4.17 8.93 8.37
C ILE A 90 -5.68 8.98 8.50
N PHE A 91 -6.30 7.82 8.59
CA PHE A 91 -7.73 7.73 8.84
C PHE A 91 -8.05 6.47 9.62
N SER A 92 -9.19 6.48 10.32
CA SER A 92 -9.66 5.31 11.07
C SER A 92 -10.63 4.50 10.22
N ALA A 93 -10.72 3.20 10.47
CA ALA A 93 -11.74 2.36 9.85
C ALA A 93 -13.16 2.91 10.11
N ALA A 94 -13.38 3.57 11.24
CA ALA A 94 -14.67 4.19 11.58
C ALA A 94 -15.03 5.35 10.64
N ASP A 95 -14.04 5.96 9.99
CA ASP A 95 -14.25 7.09 9.08
C ASP A 95 -14.59 6.66 7.65
N LEU A 96 -14.55 5.36 7.37
CA LEU A 96 -14.83 4.86 6.03
C LEU A 96 -16.31 5.03 5.67
N THR A 97 -16.57 5.70 4.56
CA THR A 97 -17.91 5.90 4.02
C THR A 97 -18.28 4.85 2.99
N LYS A 98 -17.28 4.22 2.37
CA LYS A 98 -17.51 3.18 1.37
C LYS A 98 -16.36 2.19 1.38
N PHE A 99 -16.73 0.91 1.22
CA PHE A 99 -15.80 -0.20 1.12
C PHE A 99 -16.21 -1.04 -0.09
N GLN A 100 -15.31 -1.18 -1.07
CA GLN A 100 -15.62 -1.92 -2.28
C GLN A 100 -14.51 -2.90 -2.61
N THR A 101 -14.90 -4.14 -2.93
CA THR A 101 -13.96 -5.18 -3.37
C THR A 101 -14.27 -5.51 -4.82
N ILE A 102 -13.21 -5.53 -5.64
CA ILE A 102 -13.30 -5.92 -7.04
C ILE A 102 -12.34 -7.08 -7.26
N ASP A 103 -12.88 -8.22 -7.65
CA ASP A 103 -12.08 -9.38 -8.06
C ASP A 103 -12.30 -9.57 -9.55
N GLY A 104 -11.25 -9.42 -10.33
CA GLY A 104 -11.39 -9.38 -11.78
C GLY A 104 -10.18 -9.89 -12.53
N ILE A 105 -10.28 -9.79 -13.84
CA ILE A 105 -9.24 -10.18 -14.77
C ILE A 105 -8.96 -9.00 -15.70
N TYR A 106 -7.70 -8.60 -15.75
CA TYR A 106 -7.23 -7.60 -16.70
C TYR A 106 -6.61 -8.32 -17.90
N LYS A 107 -7.04 -7.95 -19.10
CA LYS A 107 -6.50 -8.51 -20.33
C LYS A 107 -5.57 -7.51 -21.00
N ASP A 108 -4.30 -7.88 -21.09
CA ASP A 108 -3.33 -7.10 -21.84
C ASP A 108 -3.35 -7.58 -23.30
N GLU A 109 -3.95 -6.77 -24.18
CA GLU A 109 -4.10 -7.13 -25.60
C GLU A 109 -2.76 -7.19 -26.33
N GLU A 110 -1.78 -6.40 -25.91
CA GLU A 110 -0.47 -6.39 -26.56
C GLU A 110 0.35 -7.64 -26.25
N LYS A 111 0.32 -8.07 -24.98
CA LYS A 111 1.08 -9.25 -24.54
C LYS A 111 0.26 -10.53 -24.56
N ARG A 112 -1.03 -10.45 -24.84
CA ARG A 112 -1.98 -11.56 -24.80
C ARG A 112 -1.99 -12.29 -23.47
N GLU A 113 -1.75 -11.56 -22.39
CA GLU A 113 -1.73 -12.10 -21.03
C GLU A 113 -2.98 -11.70 -20.29
N GLU A 114 -3.46 -12.60 -19.43
CA GLU A 114 -4.53 -12.31 -18.50
C GLU A 114 -3.94 -12.19 -17.10
N ILE A 115 -4.19 -11.07 -16.43
CA ILE A 115 -3.74 -10.84 -15.07
C ILE A 115 -4.95 -10.85 -14.15
N SER A 116 -5.01 -11.82 -13.26
CA SER A 116 -6.01 -11.86 -12.22
C SER A 116 -5.63 -10.84 -11.14
N PHE A 117 -6.57 -10.01 -10.73
CA PHE A 117 -6.31 -9.00 -9.71
C PHE A 117 -7.42 -8.95 -8.67
N LEU A 118 -7.05 -8.52 -7.47
CA LEU A 118 -7.97 -8.20 -6.41
C LEU A 118 -7.70 -6.76 -5.98
N SER A 119 -8.75 -5.95 -5.94
CA SER A 119 -8.67 -4.56 -5.52
C SER A 119 -9.66 -4.30 -4.39
N VAL A 120 -9.21 -3.66 -3.33
CA VAL A 120 -10.07 -3.16 -2.27
C VAL A 120 -9.95 -1.64 -2.26
N ARG A 121 -11.09 -0.99 -2.39
CA ARG A 121 -11.18 0.46 -2.38
C ARG A 121 -11.81 0.91 -1.07
N LEU A 122 -11.07 1.75 -0.36
CA LEU A 122 -11.48 2.36 0.89
C LEU A 122 -11.75 3.84 0.61
N GLN A 123 -12.92 4.32 0.98
CA GLN A 123 -13.26 5.72 0.77
C GLN A 123 -13.62 6.38 2.09
N HIS A 124 -13.04 7.55 2.35
CA HIS A 124 -13.47 8.42 3.42
C HIS A 124 -13.56 9.84 2.88
N GLY A 125 -14.69 10.50 3.12
CA GLY A 125 -14.96 11.79 2.50
C GLY A 125 -14.85 11.71 0.98
N ASP A 126 -14.07 12.60 0.39
CA ASP A 126 -13.84 12.65 -1.06
C ASP A 126 -12.59 11.87 -1.51
N GLU A 127 -11.90 11.21 -0.57
CA GLU A 127 -10.66 10.51 -0.86
C GLU A 127 -10.87 9.01 -0.96
N ALA A 128 -10.21 8.40 -1.95
CA ALA A 128 -10.20 6.97 -2.14
C ALA A 128 -8.78 6.41 -2.02
N HIS A 129 -8.68 5.26 -1.35
CA HIS A 129 -7.41 4.57 -1.15
C HIS A 129 -7.55 3.15 -1.68
N ILE A 130 -6.63 2.73 -2.53
CA ILE A 130 -6.74 1.46 -3.24
C ILE A 130 -5.63 0.51 -2.81
N LEU A 131 -6.05 -0.70 -2.43
CA LEU A 131 -5.16 -1.84 -2.21
C LEU A 131 -5.26 -2.74 -3.44
N LEU A 132 -4.15 -3.09 -4.03
CA LEU A 132 -4.12 -3.90 -5.25
C LEU A 132 -3.25 -5.13 -5.06
N GLY A 133 -3.79 -6.30 -5.38
CA GLY A 133 -3.09 -7.58 -5.35
C GLY A 133 -3.06 -8.22 -6.72
N LEU A 134 -1.87 -8.51 -7.24
CA LEU A 134 -1.65 -9.08 -8.57
C LEU A 134 -1.15 -10.52 -8.53
N ASN A 135 -0.81 -11.02 -7.35
CA ASN A 135 -0.39 -12.42 -7.16
C ASN A 135 -0.99 -12.96 -5.86
N GLU A 136 -0.76 -14.23 -5.58
CA GLU A 136 -1.38 -14.87 -4.41
C GLU A 136 -1.01 -14.22 -3.09
N ASP A 137 0.26 -13.89 -2.89
CA ASP A 137 0.73 -13.26 -1.66
C ASP A 137 0.12 -11.88 -1.48
N GLN A 138 0.07 -11.10 -2.54
CA GLN A 138 -0.54 -9.77 -2.52
C GLN A 138 -2.05 -9.85 -2.31
N ARG A 139 -2.72 -10.81 -2.95
CA ARG A 139 -4.17 -11.03 -2.75
C ARG A 139 -4.47 -11.37 -1.30
N ALA A 140 -3.66 -12.23 -0.68
CA ALA A 140 -3.81 -12.60 0.73
C ALA A 140 -3.64 -11.37 1.62
N SER A 141 -2.66 -10.54 1.35
CA SER A 141 -2.41 -9.29 2.09
C SER A 141 -3.60 -8.32 1.97
N VAL A 142 -4.11 -8.12 0.77
CA VAL A 142 -5.27 -7.25 0.51
C VAL A 142 -6.51 -7.77 1.24
N LEU A 143 -6.76 -9.09 1.19
CA LEU A 143 -7.90 -9.70 1.87
C LEU A 143 -7.80 -9.54 3.39
N ALA A 144 -6.61 -9.73 3.95
CA ALA A 144 -6.39 -9.61 5.40
C ALA A 144 -6.70 -8.19 5.89
N ILE A 145 -6.24 -7.18 5.15
CA ILE A 145 -6.53 -5.78 5.47
C ILE A 145 -8.04 -5.51 5.28
N GLY A 146 -8.62 -6.01 4.21
CA GLY A 146 -10.05 -5.85 3.94
C GLY A 146 -10.90 -6.41 5.06
N GLU A 147 -10.60 -7.61 5.52
CA GLU A 147 -11.33 -8.24 6.63
C GLU A 147 -11.18 -7.44 7.93
N LYS A 148 -9.97 -7.04 8.24
CA LYS A 148 -9.70 -6.28 9.47
C LYS A 148 -10.47 -4.96 9.49
N LEU A 149 -10.44 -4.21 8.41
CA LEU A 149 -11.11 -2.92 8.34
C LEU A 149 -12.62 -3.04 8.23
N SER A 150 -13.11 -4.04 7.52
CA SER A 150 -14.54 -4.30 7.40
C SER A 150 -15.13 -4.69 8.76
N SER A 151 -14.46 -5.56 9.51
CA SER A 151 -14.88 -5.96 10.85
C SER A 151 -14.90 -4.80 11.83
N ALA A 152 -13.92 -3.88 11.71
CA ALA A 152 -13.88 -2.69 12.56
C ALA A 152 -14.97 -1.68 12.22
N ARG A 153 -15.34 -1.61 10.93
CA ARG A 153 -16.39 -0.69 10.46
C ARG A 153 -17.78 -1.10 10.97
N HIS A 154 -18.00 -2.41 11.11
CA HIS A 154 -19.27 -2.97 11.57
C HIS A 154 -19.04 -3.85 12.79
N PRO A 155 -18.61 -3.28 13.93
CA PRO A 155 -18.45 -4.08 15.13
C PRO A 155 -19.82 -4.53 15.65
N GLU A 156 -19.94 -5.81 15.80
CA GLU A 156 -21.12 -6.36 16.50
C GLU A 156 -20.88 -6.40 17.99
#